data_f4a80f77760940a1230ae5b65ec75625
#
_entry.id   f4a80f77760940a1230ae5b65ec75625
#
_cell.length_a   1.000
_cell.length_b   1.000
_cell.length_c   1.000
_cell.angle_alpha   90.00
_cell.angle_beta   90.00
_cell.angle_gamma   90.00
#
_symmetry.space_group_name_H-M   'P 1'
#
loop_
_entity.id
_entity.type
_entity.pdbx_description
1 polymer ?
#
loop_
_entity_poly.entity_id
_entity_poly.type
_entity_poly.pdbx_seq_one_letter_code
_entity_poly.pdbx_strand_id
1 'polypeptide(L)'
;MAQKKKDSKMMGKIIKTAVSGVLCVALAGGIVAANVLIPPNASSVQSILGLKSGGIDNSKAKTEGINMEYSKPGFDTEEALVEDEIALNKKIAAEGIVLLKNDAGKMPYSTDTTFSFVSHSAVSYIGGNKVDMKTAFEDAGFGVNEDLWKFYSEGNGKDYGLGVGSVSYGDDEDFSINECPLSVMQAEPGLTDSMQGTVPVFVFSRVAGEGRDMPRSMYNHTDVEEDKTKTYLEPDSVELEILQYLNDNFDDVVLLLNSSAAVDLSWVEDYPSIHTVISAPAMGDYGLCSLAEIFSGKVNPSGRTVDTYEVDAMNSPAAQNFGDFAYYDENGNLTKYNYVSYKEGIYVGYRYYETRYEDKVLGQGNAGDYNYDDAVMYPFGYGLSYTTFDWSDYNTSWDGDTCTVTVKVTNTGSVAGKDVVEVYAQSPYTDYDKANKVEKAAVELV
;
A
#
# COMPACT_ATOMS: atom_id res chain seq x y z
N MET A 1 19.33 -68.66 -31.02
CA MET A 1 18.72 -68.03 -29.82
C MET A 1 19.76 -67.54 -28.78
N ALA A 2 20.84 -68.27 -28.52
CA ALA A 2 21.84 -67.88 -27.50
C ALA A 2 22.62 -66.60 -27.83
N GLN A 3 22.94 -66.33 -29.11
CA GLN A 3 23.65 -65.10 -29.53
C GLN A 3 22.80 -63.85 -29.29
N LYS A 4 21.51 -63.84 -29.68
CA LYS A 4 20.57 -62.71 -29.47
C LYS A 4 20.38 -62.35 -28.00
N LYS A 5 20.47 -63.36 -27.11
CA LYS A 5 20.32 -63.14 -25.64
C LYS A 5 21.60 -62.56 -25.01
N LYS A 6 22.77 -62.85 -25.63
CA LYS A 6 24.06 -62.32 -25.19
C LYS A 6 24.26 -60.91 -25.64
N ASP A 7 23.83 -60.56 -26.86
CA ASP A 7 23.86 -59.19 -27.39
C ASP A 7 22.87 -58.22 -26.62
N SER A 8 21.67 -58.69 -26.26
CA SER A 8 20.72 -57.97 -25.44
C SER A 8 21.23 -57.67 -24.02
N LYS A 9 21.96 -58.65 -23.41
CA LYS A 9 22.58 -58.43 -22.09
C LYS A 9 23.76 -57.47 -22.17
N MET A 10 24.52 -57.48 -23.24
CA MET A 10 25.62 -56.55 -23.47
C MET A 10 25.12 -55.14 -23.74
N MET A 11 24.09 -54.99 -24.55
CA MET A 11 23.40 -53.71 -24.80
C MET A 11 22.85 -53.12 -23.51
N GLY A 12 22.19 -53.91 -22.65
CA GLY A 12 21.68 -53.46 -21.35
C GLY A 12 22.80 -52.99 -20.39
N LYS A 13 23.99 -53.64 -20.45
CA LYS A 13 25.13 -53.16 -19.66
C LYS A 13 25.67 -51.82 -20.18
N ILE A 14 25.80 -51.65 -21.49
CA ILE A 14 26.27 -50.41 -22.11
C ILE A 14 25.33 -49.25 -21.78
N ILE A 15 24.03 -49.44 -21.90
CA ILE A 15 23.03 -48.41 -21.54
C ILE A 15 23.12 -48.03 -20.06
N LYS A 16 23.22 -49.02 -19.16
CA LYS A 16 23.39 -48.74 -17.72
C LYS A 16 24.67 -47.94 -17.43
N THR A 17 25.78 -48.30 -18.06
CA THR A 17 27.05 -47.58 -17.87
C THR A 17 26.98 -46.18 -18.43
N ALA A 18 26.35 -45.97 -19.59
CA ALA A 18 26.14 -44.63 -20.16
C ALA A 18 25.25 -43.75 -19.27
N VAL A 19 24.11 -44.28 -18.79
CA VAL A 19 23.21 -43.57 -17.88
C VAL A 19 23.93 -43.24 -16.58
N SER A 20 24.67 -44.16 -15.99
CA SER A 20 25.46 -43.89 -14.78
C SER A 20 26.53 -42.82 -15.01
N GLY A 21 27.19 -42.83 -16.17
CA GLY A 21 28.17 -41.81 -16.54
C GLY A 21 27.53 -40.40 -16.62
N VAL A 22 26.37 -40.28 -17.28
CA VAL A 22 25.63 -39.01 -17.36
C VAL A 22 25.19 -38.53 -15.99
N LEU A 23 24.70 -39.43 -15.14
CA LEU A 23 24.32 -39.08 -13.77
C LEU A 23 25.53 -38.64 -12.94
N CYS A 24 26.66 -39.27 -13.06
CA CYS A 24 27.89 -38.85 -12.37
C CYS A 24 28.36 -37.46 -12.82
N VAL A 25 28.31 -37.17 -14.12
CA VAL A 25 28.66 -35.85 -14.65
C VAL A 25 27.67 -34.79 -14.19
N ALA A 26 26.38 -35.08 -14.17
CA ALA A 26 25.34 -34.15 -13.68
C ALA A 26 25.51 -33.88 -12.17
N LEU A 27 25.80 -34.92 -11.37
CA LEU A 27 26.07 -34.74 -9.93
C LEU A 27 27.35 -33.94 -9.68
N ALA A 28 28.43 -34.24 -10.42
CA ALA A 28 29.67 -33.46 -10.29
C ALA A 28 29.47 -31.99 -10.68
N GLY A 29 28.76 -31.74 -11.78
CA GLY A 29 28.36 -30.39 -12.19
C GLY A 29 27.51 -29.66 -11.14
N GLY A 30 26.52 -30.36 -10.56
CA GLY A 30 25.69 -29.85 -9.50
C GLY A 30 26.48 -29.49 -8.21
N ILE A 31 27.44 -30.35 -7.84
CA ILE A 31 28.33 -30.10 -6.69
C ILE A 31 29.22 -28.87 -6.94
N VAL A 32 29.80 -28.74 -8.14
CA VAL A 32 30.62 -27.58 -8.50
C VAL A 32 29.77 -26.31 -8.48
N ALA A 33 28.59 -26.33 -9.10
CA ALA A 33 27.67 -25.19 -9.09
C ALA A 33 27.27 -24.81 -7.66
N ALA A 34 26.93 -25.78 -6.81
CA ALA A 34 26.59 -25.53 -5.42
C ALA A 34 27.77 -24.92 -4.64
N ASN A 35 29.01 -25.39 -4.83
CA ASN A 35 30.18 -24.82 -4.16
C ASN A 35 30.55 -23.41 -4.64
N VAL A 36 30.11 -23.01 -5.82
CA VAL A 36 30.35 -21.66 -6.33
C VAL A 36 29.22 -20.70 -5.94
N LEU A 37 27.96 -21.15 -5.99
CA LEU A 37 26.78 -20.29 -5.84
C LEU A 37 26.31 -20.17 -4.37
N ILE A 38 26.45 -21.24 -3.56
CA ILE A 38 25.96 -21.22 -2.18
C ILE A 38 26.77 -20.30 -1.27
N PRO A 39 28.11 -20.31 -1.26
CA PRO A 39 28.86 -19.49 -0.30
C PRO A 39 28.56 -17.99 -0.36
N PRO A 40 28.51 -17.34 -1.53
CA PRO A 40 28.16 -15.92 -1.60
C PRO A 40 26.68 -15.63 -1.24
N ASN A 41 25.81 -16.64 -1.29
CA ASN A 41 24.38 -16.55 -1.02
C ASN A 41 23.95 -17.38 0.21
N ALA A 42 24.88 -17.73 1.08
CA ALA A 42 24.64 -18.67 2.19
C ALA A 42 23.50 -18.23 3.11
N SER A 43 23.40 -16.94 3.41
CA SER A 43 22.34 -16.39 4.26
C SER A 43 20.95 -16.54 3.62
N SER A 44 20.84 -16.26 2.32
CA SER A 44 19.58 -16.39 1.58
C SER A 44 19.17 -17.88 1.45
N VAL A 45 20.13 -18.76 1.15
CA VAL A 45 19.86 -20.21 1.08
C VAL A 45 19.44 -20.77 2.44
N GLN A 46 20.07 -20.35 3.53
CA GLN A 46 19.69 -20.75 4.88
C GLN A 46 18.28 -20.28 5.25
N SER A 47 17.94 -19.03 4.90
CA SER A 47 16.61 -18.47 5.11
C SER A 47 15.53 -19.26 4.35
N ILE A 48 15.75 -19.52 3.04
CA ILE A 48 14.80 -20.27 2.20
C ILE A 48 14.61 -21.71 2.70
N LEU A 49 15.66 -22.34 3.22
CA LEU A 49 15.59 -23.71 3.74
C LEU A 49 15.08 -23.77 5.20
N GLY A 50 14.75 -22.62 5.83
CA GLY A 50 14.36 -22.57 7.23
C GLY A 50 15.46 -23.06 8.18
N LEU A 51 16.71 -23.08 7.72
CA LEU A 51 17.84 -23.47 8.54
C LEU A 51 18.15 -22.30 9.46
N LYS A 52 18.08 -22.51 10.76
CA LYS A 52 18.61 -21.52 11.72
C LYS A 52 20.07 -21.26 11.36
N SER A 53 20.44 -20.02 11.14
CA SER A 53 21.84 -19.63 10.97
C SER A 53 22.62 -20.27 12.11
N GLY A 54 23.66 -21.01 11.82
CA GLY A 54 24.45 -21.66 12.86
C GLY A 54 24.83 -20.61 13.89
N GLY A 55 24.27 -20.72 15.07
CA GLY A 55 24.47 -19.71 16.09
C GLY A 55 25.97 -19.51 16.28
N ILE A 56 26.43 -18.27 16.31
CA ILE A 56 27.79 -17.97 16.71
C ILE A 56 27.98 -18.63 18.07
N ASP A 57 28.91 -19.57 18.17
CA ASP A 57 29.25 -20.16 19.47
C ASP A 57 29.92 -19.09 20.34
N ASN A 58 29.10 -18.43 21.13
CA ASN A 58 29.53 -17.39 22.06
C ASN A 58 30.06 -17.97 23.39
N SER A 59 30.13 -19.31 23.52
CA SER A 59 30.59 -19.94 24.78
C SER A 59 32.00 -19.52 25.21
N LYS A 60 32.80 -19.00 24.26
CA LYS A 60 34.16 -18.48 24.51
C LYS A 60 34.28 -16.97 24.36
N ALA A 61 33.17 -16.27 24.14
CA ALA A 61 33.20 -14.81 24.04
C ALA A 61 33.56 -14.18 25.39
N LYS A 62 34.56 -13.34 25.41
CA LYS A 62 34.86 -12.51 26.58
C LYS A 62 33.85 -11.38 26.64
N THR A 63 32.92 -11.45 27.56
CA THR A 63 31.85 -10.46 27.79
C THR A 63 32.23 -9.42 28.84
N GLU A 64 33.40 -9.56 29.46
CA GLU A 64 33.89 -8.64 30.51
C GLU A 64 34.09 -7.22 29.90
N GLY A 65 33.35 -6.25 30.42
CA GLY A 65 33.37 -4.86 29.96
C GLY A 65 32.51 -4.58 28.73
N ILE A 66 31.78 -5.56 28.19
CA ILE A 66 30.83 -5.36 27.09
C ILE A 66 29.42 -5.14 27.67
N ASN A 67 28.78 -4.08 27.24
CA ASN A 67 27.37 -3.87 27.57
C ASN A 67 26.52 -4.90 26.80
N MET A 68 25.96 -5.89 27.52
CA MET A 68 25.16 -6.96 26.98
C MET A 68 23.64 -6.65 27.03
N GLU A 69 23.23 -5.43 27.37
CA GLU A 69 21.84 -5.04 27.52
C GLU A 69 21.02 -5.31 26.25
N TYR A 70 21.62 -5.03 25.10
CA TYR A 70 20.98 -5.31 23.80
C TYR A 70 20.82 -6.79 23.47
N SER A 71 21.55 -7.66 24.16
CA SER A 71 21.48 -9.12 23.92
C SER A 71 20.50 -9.82 24.84
N LYS A 72 19.86 -9.09 25.74
CA LYS A 72 18.83 -9.65 26.62
C LYS A 72 17.50 -9.58 25.88
N PRO A 73 16.74 -10.70 25.85
CA PRO A 73 15.37 -10.65 25.37
C PRO A 73 14.54 -9.71 26.24
N GLY A 74 13.67 -8.94 25.61
CA GLY A 74 12.72 -8.06 26.30
C GLY A 74 11.55 -8.80 26.94
N PHE A 75 11.37 -10.09 26.57
CA PHE A 75 10.27 -10.94 27.01
C PHE A 75 10.81 -12.23 27.59
N ASP A 76 10.12 -12.76 28.60
CA ASP A 76 10.48 -14.00 29.28
C ASP A 76 10.09 -15.27 28.49
N THR A 77 9.08 -15.17 27.62
CA THR A 77 8.59 -16.28 26.81
C THR A 77 8.25 -15.82 25.38
N GLU A 78 8.20 -16.76 24.45
CA GLU A 78 7.79 -16.53 23.06
C GLU A 78 6.30 -16.10 22.98
N GLU A 79 5.46 -16.68 23.83
CA GLU A 79 4.04 -16.35 23.89
C GLU A 79 3.83 -14.89 24.30
N ALA A 80 4.58 -14.39 25.29
CA ALA A 80 4.50 -12.99 25.72
C ALA A 80 4.98 -12.03 24.61
N LEU A 81 6.00 -12.41 23.83
CA LEU A 81 6.45 -11.65 22.67
C LEU A 81 5.35 -11.57 21.60
N VAL A 82 4.74 -12.72 21.26
CA VAL A 82 3.68 -12.79 20.23
C VAL A 82 2.44 -11.99 20.66
N GLU A 83 2.06 -12.03 21.93
CA GLU A 83 0.94 -11.21 22.45
C GLU A 83 1.22 -9.71 22.31
N ASP A 84 2.45 -9.27 22.60
CA ASP A 84 2.86 -7.89 22.46
C ASP A 84 2.94 -7.46 20.99
N GLU A 85 3.46 -8.31 20.10
CA GLU A 85 3.49 -8.07 18.65
C GLU A 85 2.08 -7.88 18.08
N ILE A 86 1.12 -8.71 18.48
CA ILE A 86 -0.30 -8.58 18.07
C ILE A 86 -0.86 -7.24 18.55
N ALA A 87 -0.65 -6.92 19.84
CA ALA A 87 -1.15 -5.69 20.42
C ALA A 87 -0.51 -4.46 19.78
N LEU A 88 0.78 -4.50 19.50
CA LEU A 88 1.51 -3.43 18.83
C LEU A 88 1.05 -3.26 17.37
N ASN A 89 0.88 -4.35 16.63
CA ASN A 89 0.38 -4.28 15.24
C ASN A 89 -1.01 -3.64 15.19
N LYS A 90 -1.93 -4.08 16.04
CA LYS A 90 -3.26 -3.46 16.14
C LYS A 90 -3.19 -1.97 16.48
N LYS A 91 -2.34 -1.60 17.42
CA LYS A 91 -2.16 -0.19 17.80
C LYS A 91 -1.61 0.64 16.64
N ILE A 92 -0.60 0.15 15.92
CA ILE A 92 -0.02 0.85 14.75
C ILE A 92 -1.10 1.03 13.68
N ALA A 93 -1.84 -0.02 13.36
CA ALA A 93 -2.92 0.05 12.38
C ALA A 93 -4.03 1.04 12.81
N ALA A 94 -4.46 0.98 14.06
CA ALA A 94 -5.47 1.89 14.60
C ALA A 94 -5.07 3.38 14.51
N GLU A 95 -3.79 3.68 14.63
CA GLU A 95 -3.25 5.05 14.56
C GLU A 95 -2.87 5.46 13.12
N GLY A 96 -2.68 4.49 12.21
CA GLY A 96 -2.32 4.74 10.81
C GLY A 96 -3.49 4.80 9.84
N ILE A 97 -4.63 4.22 10.18
CA ILE A 97 -5.84 4.28 9.34
C ILE A 97 -6.39 5.71 9.31
N VAL A 98 -6.67 6.22 8.12
CA VAL A 98 -7.13 7.60 7.91
C VAL A 98 -8.57 7.61 7.42
N LEU A 99 -9.45 8.27 8.15
CA LEU A 99 -10.81 8.57 7.69
C LEU A 99 -10.77 9.84 6.85
N LEU A 100 -10.98 9.71 5.52
CA LEU A 100 -10.90 10.82 4.57
C LEU A 100 -12.25 11.53 4.36
N LYS A 101 -13.34 10.75 4.36
CA LYS A 101 -14.71 11.27 4.18
C LYS A 101 -15.66 10.54 5.13
N ASN A 102 -16.59 11.26 5.75
CA ASN A 102 -17.65 10.68 6.60
C ASN A 102 -18.89 11.58 6.56
N ASP A 103 -19.56 11.57 5.42
CA ASP A 103 -20.72 12.41 5.18
C ASP A 103 -21.91 11.96 6.03
N ALA A 104 -22.66 12.95 6.52
CA ALA A 104 -23.80 12.72 7.41
C ALA A 104 -23.47 11.90 8.69
N GLY A 105 -22.18 11.71 9.01
CA GLY A 105 -21.75 10.93 10.18
C GLY A 105 -22.20 9.48 10.12
N LYS A 106 -22.06 8.85 8.94
CA LYS A 106 -22.41 7.44 8.73
C LYS A 106 -21.57 6.50 9.61
N MET A 107 -20.28 6.75 9.68
CA MET A 107 -19.43 6.04 10.66
C MET A 107 -19.47 6.75 12.02
N PRO A 108 -19.39 6.00 13.14
CA PRO A 108 -19.32 4.53 13.23
C PRO A 108 -20.67 3.85 12.96
N TYR A 109 -20.62 2.63 12.47
CA TYR A 109 -21.79 1.78 12.21
C TYR A 109 -22.23 1.01 13.47
N SER A 110 -23.54 0.73 13.55
CA SER A 110 -24.07 -0.21 14.56
C SER A 110 -23.60 -1.64 14.25
N THR A 111 -23.32 -2.42 15.29
CA THR A 111 -22.86 -3.82 15.12
C THR A 111 -23.89 -4.76 14.49
N ASP A 112 -25.18 -4.36 14.40
CA ASP A 112 -26.20 -5.08 13.62
C ASP A 112 -26.08 -4.86 12.11
N THR A 113 -25.18 -4.02 11.66
CA THR A 113 -24.93 -3.79 10.22
C THR A 113 -24.29 -5.04 9.60
N THR A 114 -24.79 -5.40 8.42
CA THR A 114 -24.14 -6.41 7.57
C THR A 114 -23.43 -5.71 6.43
N PHE A 115 -22.17 -6.07 6.16
CA PHE A 115 -21.38 -5.53 5.07
C PHE A 115 -21.29 -6.50 3.90
N SER A 116 -21.36 -5.98 2.69
CA SER A 116 -21.05 -6.67 1.44
C SER A 116 -19.70 -6.17 0.93
N PHE A 117 -18.66 -6.96 1.09
CA PHE A 117 -17.33 -6.62 0.57
C PHE A 117 -17.26 -6.88 -0.93
N VAL A 118 -17.13 -5.82 -1.70
CA VAL A 118 -17.10 -5.83 -3.15
C VAL A 118 -15.67 -5.62 -3.64
N SER A 119 -15.28 -6.31 -4.68
CA SER A 119 -13.94 -6.45 -5.24
C SER A 119 -13.21 -7.69 -4.75
N HIS A 120 -12.45 -8.32 -5.66
CA HIS A 120 -11.55 -9.41 -5.30
C HIS A 120 -10.51 -8.99 -4.26
N SER A 121 -10.13 -7.72 -4.24
CA SER A 121 -9.19 -7.17 -3.25
C SER A 121 -9.68 -7.27 -1.80
N ALA A 122 -10.98 -7.50 -1.57
CA ALA A 122 -11.49 -7.73 -0.23
C ALA A 122 -11.03 -9.08 0.36
N VAL A 123 -10.97 -10.12 -0.47
CA VAL A 123 -10.49 -11.47 -0.08
C VAL A 123 -8.99 -11.64 -0.26
N SER A 124 -8.35 -10.73 -1.03
CA SER A 124 -6.91 -10.71 -1.33
C SER A 124 -6.31 -9.35 -0.93
N TYR A 125 -6.57 -8.92 0.29
CA TYR A 125 -6.13 -7.62 0.79
C TYR A 125 -4.61 -7.51 0.83
N ILE A 126 -4.04 -6.41 0.30
CA ILE A 126 -2.59 -6.19 0.28
C ILE A 126 -2.09 -5.95 1.70
N GLY A 127 -1.12 -6.76 2.13
CA GLY A 127 -0.53 -6.73 3.46
C GLY A 127 -0.47 -8.13 4.06
N GLY A 128 0.21 -8.32 5.19
CA GLY A 128 0.18 -9.58 5.92
C GLY A 128 -1.17 -9.72 6.62
N ASN A 129 -1.95 -10.76 6.38
CA ASN A 129 -3.30 -10.88 6.93
C ASN A 129 -3.49 -12.28 7.51
N LYS A 130 -3.05 -12.47 8.75
CA LYS A 130 -3.38 -13.69 9.53
C LYS A 130 -4.85 -13.73 9.92
N VAL A 131 -5.47 -12.55 10.04
CA VAL A 131 -6.91 -12.40 10.23
C VAL A 131 -7.44 -11.73 8.97
N ASP A 132 -8.31 -12.41 8.23
CA ASP A 132 -8.93 -11.85 7.03
C ASP A 132 -10.04 -10.83 7.35
N MET A 133 -10.50 -10.12 6.31
CA MET A 133 -11.53 -9.07 6.43
C MET A 133 -12.82 -9.61 7.06
N LYS A 134 -13.30 -10.77 6.58
CA LYS A 134 -14.53 -11.40 7.10
C LYS A 134 -14.39 -11.69 8.58
N THR A 135 -13.36 -12.42 8.97
CA THR A 135 -13.11 -12.79 10.37
C THR A 135 -12.98 -11.55 11.26
N ALA A 136 -12.26 -10.51 10.81
CA ALA A 136 -12.08 -9.29 11.59
C ALA A 136 -13.41 -8.56 11.85
N PHE A 137 -14.29 -8.49 10.85
CA PHE A 137 -15.59 -7.84 11.00
C PHE A 137 -16.58 -8.66 11.82
N GLU A 138 -16.61 -9.98 11.64
CA GLU A 138 -17.42 -10.88 12.48
C GLU A 138 -16.99 -10.84 13.94
N ASP A 139 -15.68 -10.83 14.22
CA ASP A 139 -15.14 -10.69 15.59
C ASP A 139 -15.48 -9.34 16.22
N ALA A 140 -15.64 -8.29 15.40
CA ALA A 140 -16.11 -6.98 15.87
C ALA A 140 -17.63 -6.91 16.08
N GLY A 141 -18.37 -7.96 15.73
CA GLY A 141 -19.81 -8.12 15.92
C GLY A 141 -20.67 -7.76 14.71
N PHE A 142 -20.08 -7.48 13.56
CA PHE A 142 -20.79 -7.18 12.32
C PHE A 142 -21.23 -8.44 11.57
N GLY A 143 -22.28 -8.32 10.76
CA GLY A 143 -22.60 -9.31 9.75
C GLY A 143 -21.71 -9.13 8.50
N VAL A 144 -21.40 -10.24 7.83
CA VAL A 144 -20.74 -10.23 6.52
C VAL A 144 -21.60 -11.02 5.53
N ASN A 145 -21.77 -10.48 4.32
CA ASN A 145 -22.48 -11.17 3.24
C ASN A 145 -21.69 -12.40 2.79
N GLU A 146 -22.12 -13.56 3.26
CA GLU A 146 -21.47 -14.85 3.05
C GLU A 146 -21.46 -15.29 1.58
N ASP A 147 -22.53 -14.98 0.83
CA ASP A 147 -22.66 -15.38 -0.57
C ASP A 147 -21.65 -14.60 -1.42
N LEU A 148 -21.51 -13.29 -1.19
CA LEU A 148 -20.55 -12.45 -1.88
C LEU A 148 -19.10 -12.80 -1.49
N TRP A 149 -18.86 -13.08 -0.20
CA TRP A 149 -17.54 -13.53 0.26
C TRP A 149 -17.11 -14.83 -0.43
N LYS A 150 -18.00 -15.81 -0.50
CA LYS A 150 -17.73 -17.08 -1.20
C LYS A 150 -17.56 -16.90 -2.69
N PHE A 151 -18.32 -15.98 -3.30
CA PHE A 151 -18.17 -15.68 -4.72
C PHE A 151 -16.74 -15.28 -5.07
N TYR A 152 -16.12 -14.37 -4.28
CA TYR A 152 -14.75 -13.93 -4.52
C TYR A 152 -13.68 -14.91 -4.00
N SER A 153 -13.93 -15.63 -2.91
CA SER A 153 -12.92 -16.52 -2.34
C SER A 153 -12.86 -17.91 -2.98
N GLU A 154 -14.00 -18.45 -3.43
CA GLU A 154 -14.13 -19.84 -3.88
C GLU A 154 -14.89 -19.97 -5.21
N GLY A 155 -15.74 -18.98 -5.53
CA GLY A 155 -16.67 -18.98 -6.66
C GLY A 155 -16.07 -18.44 -7.97
N ASN A 156 -16.94 -17.91 -8.82
CA ASN A 156 -16.58 -17.41 -10.15
C ASN A 156 -15.74 -16.12 -10.12
N GLY A 157 -15.72 -15.40 -8.98
CA GLY A 157 -14.92 -14.20 -8.77
C GLY A 157 -13.46 -14.45 -8.36
N LYS A 158 -13.10 -15.70 -8.01
CA LYS A 158 -11.78 -16.03 -7.42
C LYS A 158 -10.59 -15.91 -8.36
N ASP A 159 -10.82 -16.01 -9.66
CA ASP A 159 -9.76 -16.01 -10.67
C ASP A 159 -9.44 -14.59 -11.19
N TYR A 160 -10.06 -13.58 -10.58
CA TYR A 160 -9.79 -12.17 -10.81
C TYR A 160 -8.84 -11.59 -9.76
N GLY A 161 -8.49 -10.35 -9.89
CA GLY A 161 -7.66 -9.60 -8.95
C GLY A 161 -6.41 -9.01 -9.57
N LEU A 162 -5.78 -8.15 -8.81
CA LEU A 162 -4.61 -7.38 -9.24
C LEU A 162 -3.47 -8.26 -9.71
N GLY A 163 -2.79 -7.82 -10.77
CA GLY A 163 -1.45 -8.28 -11.08
C GLY A 163 -0.52 -8.06 -9.89
N VAL A 164 0.47 -8.92 -9.75
CA VAL A 164 1.39 -8.92 -8.59
C VAL A 164 2.55 -7.93 -8.73
N GLY A 165 2.50 -7.02 -9.71
CA GLY A 165 3.63 -6.21 -10.09
C GLY A 165 4.72 -7.10 -10.67
N SER A 166 5.88 -7.17 -10.04
CA SER A 166 6.87 -8.20 -10.32
C SER A 166 7.49 -8.69 -9.02
N VAL A 167 7.58 -9.99 -8.87
CA VAL A 167 8.13 -10.64 -7.67
C VAL A 167 9.62 -10.97 -7.80
N SER A 168 10.18 -10.89 -9.01
CA SER A 168 11.59 -11.22 -9.28
C SER A 168 12.23 -10.21 -10.21
N TYR A 169 13.47 -9.84 -9.91
CA TYR A 169 14.24 -8.93 -10.74
C TYR A 169 14.43 -9.48 -12.16
N GLY A 170 13.86 -8.77 -13.13
CA GLY A 170 13.92 -9.15 -14.56
C GLY A 170 12.70 -9.90 -15.08
N ASP A 171 11.68 -10.14 -14.27
CA ASP A 171 10.37 -10.61 -14.73
C ASP A 171 9.62 -9.47 -15.45
N ASP A 172 8.66 -9.84 -16.30
CA ASP A 172 7.73 -8.87 -16.88
C ASP A 172 6.88 -8.25 -15.77
N GLU A 173 6.61 -6.96 -15.90
CA GLU A 173 5.78 -6.21 -14.97
C GLU A 173 4.30 -6.49 -15.25
N ASP A 174 3.54 -6.77 -14.20
CA ASP A 174 2.10 -6.99 -14.30
C ASP A 174 1.36 -6.06 -13.33
N PHE A 175 0.92 -4.92 -13.84
CA PHE A 175 0.09 -3.96 -13.14
C PHE A 175 -1.39 -4.02 -13.57
N SER A 176 -1.84 -5.15 -14.11
CA SER A 176 -3.25 -5.33 -14.44
C SER A 176 -4.13 -5.17 -13.20
N ILE A 177 -5.25 -4.48 -13.32
CA ILE A 177 -6.25 -4.35 -12.25
C ILE A 177 -7.09 -5.62 -12.21
N ASN A 178 -7.56 -6.07 -13.38
CA ASN A 178 -8.28 -7.33 -13.57
C ASN A 178 -9.39 -7.56 -12.53
N GLU A 179 -10.18 -6.51 -12.22
CA GLU A 179 -11.33 -6.65 -11.32
C GLU A 179 -12.43 -7.50 -11.98
N CYS A 180 -13.19 -8.22 -11.15
CA CYS A 180 -14.27 -9.10 -11.60
C CYS A 180 -15.42 -8.28 -12.21
N PRO A 181 -15.76 -8.43 -13.50
CA PRO A 181 -16.82 -7.65 -14.13
C PRO A 181 -18.18 -7.81 -13.46
N LEU A 182 -18.95 -6.74 -13.37
CA LEU A 182 -20.30 -6.74 -12.82
C LEU A 182 -21.20 -7.80 -13.48
N SER A 183 -21.03 -8.03 -14.78
CA SER A 183 -21.79 -9.05 -15.52
C SER A 183 -21.55 -10.48 -15.00
N VAL A 184 -20.38 -10.78 -14.46
CA VAL A 184 -20.08 -12.09 -13.84
C VAL A 184 -20.79 -12.21 -12.50
N MET A 185 -20.82 -11.14 -11.69
CA MET A 185 -21.59 -11.09 -10.45
C MET A 185 -23.10 -11.26 -10.70
N GLN A 186 -23.64 -10.58 -11.71
CA GLN A 186 -25.05 -10.64 -12.07
C GLN A 186 -25.47 -11.98 -12.67
N ALA A 187 -24.52 -12.72 -13.28
CA ALA A 187 -24.78 -14.05 -13.81
C ALA A 187 -24.89 -15.12 -12.69
N GLU A 188 -24.40 -14.82 -11.49
CA GLU A 188 -24.52 -15.72 -10.33
C GLU A 188 -25.91 -15.58 -9.70
N PRO A 189 -26.72 -16.66 -9.66
CA PRO A 189 -28.10 -16.56 -9.20
C PRO A 189 -28.23 -16.06 -7.76
N GLY A 190 -28.94 -14.96 -7.57
CA GLY A 190 -29.25 -14.39 -6.25
C GLY A 190 -28.11 -13.63 -5.58
N LEU A 191 -26.92 -13.54 -6.22
CA LEU A 191 -25.75 -12.87 -5.61
C LEU A 191 -26.00 -11.38 -5.38
N THR A 192 -26.45 -10.67 -6.39
CA THR A 192 -26.78 -9.23 -6.27
C THR A 192 -27.98 -8.98 -5.36
N ASP A 193 -28.94 -9.92 -5.31
CA ASP A 193 -30.06 -9.85 -4.38
C ASP A 193 -29.61 -10.01 -2.92
N SER A 194 -28.58 -10.82 -2.66
CA SER A 194 -28.03 -11.02 -1.31
C SER A 194 -27.41 -9.76 -0.70
N MET A 195 -27.06 -8.80 -1.54
CA MET A 195 -26.50 -7.50 -1.11
C MET A 195 -27.58 -6.53 -0.60
N GLN A 196 -28.86 -6.78 -0.88
CA GLN A 196 -29.93 -5.89 -0.46
C GLN A 196 -30.06 -5.83 1.06
N GLY A 197 -30.15 -4.59 1.59
CA GLY A 197 -30.20 -4.35 3.03
C GLY A 197 -28.84 -4.43 3.74
N THR A 198 -27.76 -4.58 3.00
CA THR A 198 -26.39 -4.48 3.53
C THR A 198 -25.74 -3.13 3.16
N VAL A 199 -24.58 -2.83 3.74
CA VAL A 199 -23.74 -1.71 3.34
C VAL A 199 -22.61 -2.25 2.47
N PRO A 200 -22.53 -1.90 1.18
CA PRO A 200 -21.42 -2.28 0.33
C PRO A 200 -20.14 -1.56 0.73
N VAL A 201 -19.03 -2.31 0.77
CA VAL A 201 -17.68 -1.79 0.94
C VAL A 201 -16.90 -2.14 -0.33
N PHE A 202 -16.66 -1.14 -1.17
CA PHE A 202 -15.80 -1.33 -2.35
C PHE A 202 -14.35 -1.17 -1.95
N VAL A 203 -13.54 -2.21 -2.17
CA VAL A 203 -12.11 -2.21 -1.84
C VAL A 203 -11.32 -1.83 -3.07
N PHE A 204 -10.88 -0.59 -3.11
CA PHE A 204 -10.04 -0.04 -4.18
C PHE A 204 -8.57 -0.25 -3.84
N SER A 205 -7.89 -1.06 -4.61
CA SER A 205 -6.51 -1.46 -4.33
C SER A 205 -5.58 -1.14 -5.49
N ARG A 206 -4.35 -0.73 -5.15
CA ARG A 206 -3.26 -0.55 -6.11
C ARG A 206 -1.98 -1.13 -5.53
N VAL A 207 -1.28 -1.93 -6.36
CA VAL A 207 0.04 -2.46 -6.00
C VAL A 207 1.08 -1.39 -6.27
N ALA A 208 1.81 -1.01 -5.24
CA ALA A 208 2.96 -0.14 -5.35
C ALA A 208 4.02 -0.63 -4.36
N GLY A 209 5.28 -0.64 -4.74
CA GLY A 209 6.29 -1.16 -3.83
C GLY A 209 7.69 -1.19 -4.38
N GLU A 210 8.56 -1.77 -3.60
CA GLU A 210 9.99 -1.87 -3.85
C GLU A 210 10.30 -2.55 -5.18
N GLY A 211 11.23 -1.98 -5.91
CA GLY A 211 11.84 -2.57 -7.11
C GLY A 211 11.09 -2.33 -8.42
N ARG A 212 9.93 -1.67 -8.39
CA ARG A 212 9.14 -1.36 -9.58
C ARG A 212 8.45 -0.01 -9.46
N ASP A 213 8.60 0.78 -10.50
CA ASP A 213 7.84 2.02 -10.65
C ASP A 213 6.42 1.70 -11.13
N MET A 214 5.44 2.40 -10.60
CA MET A 214 4.08 2.33 -11.12
C MET A 214 4.04 2.85 -12.56
N PRO A 215 3.24 2.25 -13.45
CA PRO A 215 3.10 2.75 -14.80
C PRO A 215 2.42 4.12 -14.80
N ARG A 216 2.83 5.01 -15.71
CA ARG A 216 2.18 6.32 -15.91
C ARG A 216 0.81 6.20 -16.56
N SER A 217 0.62 5.15 -17.33
CA SER A 217 -0.66 4.80 -17.96
C SER A 217 -0.83 3.30 -18.00
N MET A 218 -2.07 2.85 -18.15
CA MET A 218 -2.42 1.45 -18.26
C MET A 218 -2.17 0.85 -19.65
N TYR A 219 -1.48 1.55 -20.55
CA TYR A 219 -1.33 1.20 -21.96
C TYR A 219 -0.86 -0.24 -22.20
N ASN A 220 0.09 -0.74 -21.40
CA ASN A 220 0.63 -2.10 -21.50
C ASN A 220 0.03 -3.08 -20.48
N HIS A 221 -0.94 -2.64 -19.68
CA HIS A 221 -1.44 -3.40 -18.53
C HIS A 221 -2.95 -3.69 -18.61
N THR A 222 -3.59 -3.34 -19.73
CA THR A 222 -4.99 -3.64 -20.02
C THR A 222 -5.22 -3.92 -21.51
N ASP A 223 -6.17 -4.81 -21.80
CA ASP A 223 -6.65 -5.03 -23.15
C ASP A 223 -7.84 -4.12 -23.52
N VAL A 224 -8.38 -3.35 -22.56
CA VAL A 224 -9.51 -2.44 -22.75
C VAL A 224 -9.02 -1.11 -23.30
N GLU A 225 -9.41 -0.76 -24.52
CA GLU A 225 -8.90 0.43 -25.24
C GLU A 225 -9.15 1.74 -24.49
N GLU A 226 -10.30 1.88 -23.83
CA GLU A 226 -10.66 3.11 -23.09
C GLU A 226 -9.82 3.31 -21.84
N ASP A 227 -9.30 2.22 -21.24
CA ASP A 227 -8.48 2.27 -20.03
C ASP A 227 -6.99 2.50 -20.33
N LYS A 228 -6.54 2.30 -21.56
CA LYS A 228 -5.12 2.45 -21.93
C LYS A 228 -4.54 3.85 -21.69
N THR A 229 -5.39 4.86 -21.70
CA THR A 229 -4.98 6.25 -21.47
C THR A 229 -5.11 6.70 -20.02
N LYS A 230 -5.79 5.91 -19.18
CA LYS A 230 -5.90 6.17 -17.74
C LYS A 230 -4.57 5.94 -17.04
N THR A 231 -4.39 6.61 -15.92
CA THR A 231 -3.27 6.34 -15.01
C THR A 231 -3.57 5.08 -14.19
N TYR A 232 -2.54 4.50 -13.59
CA TYR A 232 -2.74 3.38 -12.66
C TYR A 232 -3.47 3.78 -11.37
N LEU A 233 -3.50 5.09 -11.06
CA LEU A 233 -4.11 5.64 -9.85
C LEU A 233 -5.61 5.95 -9.99
N GLU A 234 -6.12 5.93 -11.22
CA GLU A 234 -7.55 6.08 -11.53
C GLU A 234 -8.28 4.73 -11.52
N PRO A 235 -9.61 4.70 -11.33
CA PRO A 235 -10.39 3.49 -11.52
C PRO A 235 -10.48 3.12 -13.02
N ASP A 236 -10.38 1.82 -13.32
CA ASP A 236 -10.61 1.32 -14.66
C ASP A 236 -12.13 1.28 -15.01
N SER A 237 -12.44 0.91 -16.22
CA SER A 237 -13.85 0.85 -16.70
C SER A 237 -14.68 -0.18 -15.94
N VAL A 238 -14.08 -1.29 -15.51
CA VAL A 238 -14.77 -2.35 -14.75
C VAL A 238 -15.07 -1.89 -13.33
N GLU A 239 -14.11 -1.24 -12.66
CA GLU A 239 -14.30 -0.65 -11.33
C GLU A 239 -15.39 0.44 -11.39
N LEU A 240 -15.38 1.30 -12.42
CA LEU A 240 -16.40 2.34 -12.62
C LEU A 240 -17.79 1.74 -12.85
N GLU A 241 -17.93 0.64 -13.62
CA GLU A 241 -19.21 -0.04 -13.82
C GLU A 241 -19.76 -0.57 -12.49
N ILE A 242 -18.92 -1.15 -11.65
CA ILE A 242 -19.32 -1.64 -10.32
C ILE A 242 -19.72 -0.46 -9.42
N LEU A 243 -18.93 0.60 -9.39
CA LEU A 243 -19.21 1.80 -8.59
C LEU A 243 -20.54 2.45 -9.00
N GLN A 244 -20.81 2.52 -10.32
CA GLN A 244 -22.10 3.01 -10.82
C GLN A 244 -23.26 2.12 -10.37
N TYR A 245 -23.10 0.78 -10.45
CA TYR A 245 -24.10 -0.15 -9.95
C TYR A 245 -24.36 0.03 -8.45
N LEU A 246 -23.30 0.21 -7.64
CA LEU A 246 -23.45 0.44 -6.21
C LEU A 246 -24.15 1.76 -5.93
N ASN A 247 -23.79 2.82 -6.63
CA ASN A 247 -24.41 4.14 -6.48
C ASN A 247 -25.90 4.14 -6.85
N ASP A 248 -26.28 3.38 -7.86
CA ASP A 248 -27.68 3.32 -8.34
C ASP A 248 -28.59 2.45 -7.46
N ASN A 249 -28.03 1.54 -6.66
CA ASN A 249 -28.79 0.54 -5.92
C ASN A 249 -28.66 0.62 -4.40
N PHE A 250 -27.76 1.45 -3.87
CA PHE A 250 -27.52 1.58 -2.43
C PHE A 250 -27.41 3.05 -2.01
N ASP A 251 -28.02 3.37 -0.87
CA ASP A 251 -28.00 4.72 -0.31
C ASP A 251 -26.72 5.03 0.51
N ASP A 252 -25.92 4.01 0.79
CA ASP A 252 -24.72 4.12 1.62
C ASP A 252 -23.67 3.13 1.12
N VAL A 253 -22.55 3.65 0.64
CA VAL A 253 -21.42 2.89 0.13
C VAL A 253 -20.17 3.38 0.83
N VAL A 254 -19.31 2.44 1.23
CA VAL A 254 -17.98 2.73 1.77
C VAL A 254 -16.94 2.46 0.69
N LEU A 255 -16.05 3.41 0.47
CA LEU A 255 -14.84 3.24 -0.31
C LEU A 255 -13.65 2.98 0.64
N LEU A 256 -13.11 1.78 0.58
CA LEU A 256 -11.94 1.36 1.35
C LEU A 256 -10.71 1.33 0.44
N LEU A 257 -9.75 2.23 0.71
CA LEU A 257 -8.52 2.33 -0.06
C LEU A 257 -7.44 1.42 0.53
N ASN A 258 -6.95 0.50 -0.28
CA ASN A 258 -5.81 -0.35 0.02
C ASN A 258 -4.67 -0.08 -0.97
N SER A 259 -4.06 1.08 -0.83
CA SER A 259 -2.93 1.52 -1.64
C SER A 259 -1.92 2.25 -0.77
N SER A 260 -0.63 1.97 -0.96
CA SER A 260 0.45 2.71 -0.28
C SER A 260 0.76 4.05 -0.94
N ALA A 261 0.26 4.28 -2.17
CA ALA A 261 0.33 5.56 -2.86
C ALA A 261 -0.99 6.32 -2.70
N ALA A 262 -0.93 7.65 -2.71
CA ALA A 262 -2.12 8.47 -2.87
C ALA A 262 -2.71 8.18 -4.26
N VAL A 263 -3.98 7.82 -4.29
CA VAL A 263 -4.74 7.52 -5.51
C VAL A 263 -5.59 8.71 -5.90
N ASP A 264 -5.97 8.79 -7.18
CA ASP A 264 -6.91 9.81 -7.64
C ASP A 264 -8.31 9.50 -7.09
N LEU A 265 -8.88 10.47 -6.41
CA LEU A 265 -10.21 10.38 -5.78
C LEU A 265 -11.19 11.44 -6.30
N SER A 266 -10.83 12.24 -7.28
CA SER A 266 -11.67 13.30 -7.83
C SER A 266 -13.02 12.77 -8.35
N TRP A 267 -13.02 11.52 -8.84
CA TRP A 267 -14.20 10.81 -9.33
C TRP A 267 -15.22 10.46 -8.23
N VAL A 268 -14.83 10.46 -6.95
CA VAL A 268 -15.73 10.10 -5.83
C VAL A 268 -16.94 11.04 -5.74
N GLU A 269 -16.78 12.28 -6.15
CA GLU A 269 -17.85 13.28 -6.14
C GLU A 269 -18.98 12.96 -7.14
N ASP A 270 -18.71 12.14 -8.14
CA ASP A 270 -19.71 11.68 -9.13
C ASP A 270 -20.61 10.57 -8.56
N TYR A 271 -20.26 10.00 -7.39
CA TYR A 271 -20.98 8.89 -6.74
C TYR A 271 -21.51 9.31 -5.38
N PRO A 272 -22.66 10.01 -5.30
CA PRO A 272 -23.18 10.58 -4.06
C PRO A 272 -23.56 9.56 -2.98
N SER A 273 -23.68 8.28 -3.31
CA SER A 273 -23.85 7.22 -2.30
C SER A 273 -22.57 6.88 -1.53
N ILE A 274 -21.39 7.29 -2.02
CA ILE A 274 -20.14 7.10 -1.31
C ILE A 274 -20.03 8.13 -0.19
N HIS A 275 -20.59 7.79 0.97
CA HIS A 275 -20.56 8.65 2.15
C HIS A 275 -19.28 8.52 2.97
N THR A 276 -18.57 7.40 2.84
CA THR A 276 -17.37 7.11 3.62
C THR A 276 -16.21 6.75 2.71
N VAL A 277 -15.07 7.42 2.91
CA VAL A 277 -13.79 7.05 2.32
C VAL A 277 -12.78 6.85 3.43
N ILE A 278 -12.15 5.69 3.48
CA ILE A 278 -11.19 5.35 4.51
C ILE A 278 -9.94 4.74 3.86
N SER A 279 -8.76 5.26 4.22
CA SER A 279 -7.48 4.76 3.74
C SER A 279 -6.86 3.84 4.80
N ALA A 280 -6.61 2.60 4.40
CA ALA A 280 -6.07 1.55 5.24
C ALA A 280 -5.04 0.71 4.43
N PRO A 281 -3.88 1.27 4.09
CA PRO A 281 -2.84 0.55 3.34
C PRO A 281 -2.27 -0.59 4.19
N ALA A 282 -1.42 -1.42 3.61
CA ALA A 282 -0.80 -2.62 4.21
C ALA A 282 -0.60 -2.53 5.75
N MET A 283 -1.55 -3.05 6.52
CA MET A 283 -1.65 -2.86 7.96
C MET A 283 -0.99 -3.96 8.80
N GLY A 284 -0.35 -4.93 8.16
CA GLY A 284 0.21 -6.10 8.84
C GLY A 284 -0.84 -7.15 9.20
N ASP A 285 -0.40 -8.20 9.86
CA ASP A 285 -1.14 -9.47 10.06
C ASP A 285 -2.50 -9.31 10.80
N TYR A 286 -2.62 -8.32 11.66
CA TYR A 286 -3.79 -8.11 12.54
C TYR A 286 -4.45 -6.73 12.35
N GLY A 287 -4.03 -5.96 11.36
CA GLY A 287 -4.51 -4.60 11.17
C GLY A 287 -5.99 -4.51 10.77
N LEU A 288 -6.52 -5.51 10.07
CA LEU A 288 -7.95 -5.60 9.74
C LEU A 288 -8.86 -5.66 10.97
N CYS A 289 -8.36 -6.21 12.10
CA CYS A 289 -9.09 -6.12 13.36
C CYS A 289 -9.29 -4.67 13.82
N SER A 290 -8.26 -3.82 13.65
CA SER A 290 -8.34 -2.40 14.02
C SER A 290 -9.25 -1.61 13.07
N LEU A 291 -9.26 -1.96 11.78
CA LEU A 291 -10.21 -1.40 10.83
C LEU A 291 -11.66 -1.69 11.27
N ALA A 292 -11.97 -2.94 11.61
CA ALA A 292 -13.29 -3.32 12.10
C ALA A 292 -13.65 -2.62 13.43
N GLU A 293 -12.67 -2.42 14.31
CA GLU A 293 -12.86 -1.66 15.57
C GLU A 293 -13.12 -0.16 15.30
N ILE A 294 -12.55 0.41 14.23
CA ILE A 294 -12.88 1.77 13.78
C ILE A 294 -14.34 1.80 13.25
N PHE A 295 -14.72 0.85 12.39
CA PHE A 295 -16.09 0.77 11.87
C PHE A 295 -17.14 0.71 13.00
N SER A 296 -16.85 0.02 14.09
CA SER A 296 -17.75 -0.10 15.26
C SER A 296 -17.69 1.10 16.24
N GLY A 297 -16.77 2.03 16.04
CA GLY A 297 -16.54 3.15 16.98
C GLY A 297 -15.81 2.75 18.26
N LYS A 298 -15.37 1.50 18.39
CA LYS A 298 -14.54 1.08 19.51
C LYS A 298 -13.17 1.79 19.50
N VAL A 299 -12.67 2.05 18.31
CA VAL A 299 -11.50 2.90 18.07
C VAL A 299 -11.96 4.15 17.32
N ASN A 300 -11.58 5.32 17.82
CA ASN A 300 -11.79 6.58 17.12
C ASN A 300 -10.59 6.82 16.19
N PRO A 301 -10.79 6.98 14.86
CA PRO A 301 -9.70 7.21 13.92
C PRO A 301 -8.91 8.47 14.27
N SER A 302 -7.60 8.39 14.19
CA SER A 302 -6.66 9.49 14.48
C SER A 302 -5.55 9.62 13.45
N GLY A 303 -5.53 8.75 12.46
CA GLY A 303 -4.56 8.78 11.36
C GLY A 303 -4.65 10.07 10.56
N ARG A 304 -3.50 10.47 10.01
CA ARG A 304 -3.38 11.64 9.13
C ARG A 304 -2.69 11.21 7.85
N THR A 305 -3.05 11.84 6.74
CA THR A 305 -2.38 11.64 5.46
C THR A 305 -0.90 12.00 5.59
N VAL A 306 -0.05 11.14 5.09
CA VAL A 306 1.41 11.35 5.02
C VAL A 306 1.86 11.78 3.62
N ASP A 307 0.90 11.99 2.75
CA ASP A 307 1.05 12.50 1.40
C ASP A 307 -0.09 13.47 1.08
N THR A 308 0.07 14.23 0.00
CA THR A 308 -1.00 15.04 -0.58
C THR A 308 -1.79 14.17 -1.55
N TYR A 309 -3.11 14.11 -1.40
CA TYR A 309 -4.00 13.52 -2.40
C TYR A 309 -4.34 14.61 -3.42
N GLU A 310 -3.78 14.50 -4.59
CA GLU A 310 -4.01 15.44 -5.68
C GLU A 310 -5.36 15.17 -6.36
N VAL A 311 -5.93 16.21 -6.97
CA VAL A 311 -7.08 16.07 -7.88
C VAL A 311 -6.66 15.33 -9.15
N ASP A 312 -5.43 15.55 -9.59
CA ASP A 312 -4.75 14.82 -10.66
C ASP A 312 -3.29 14.60 -10.28
N ALA A 313 -2.96 13.40 -9.85
CA ALA A 313 -1.63 13.02 -9.38
C ALA A 313 -0.54 13.22 -10.45
N MET A 314 -0.91 13.13 -11.75
CA MET A 314 0.03 13.34 -12.86
C MET A 314 0.43 14.80 -13.08
N ASN A 315 -0.25 15.73 -12.44
CA ASN A 315 0.11 17.16 -12.49
C ASN A 315 1.21 17.55 -11.48
N SER A 316 1.55 16.68 -10.54
CA SER A 316 2.65 16.96 -9.60
C SER A 316 4.01 16.96 -10.32
N PRO A 317 4.96 17.79 -9.88
CA PRO A 317 6.31 17.81 -10.48
C PRO A 317 7.02 16.45 -10.37
N ALA A 318 6.82 15.72 -9.28
CA ALA A 318 7.40 14.39 -9.08
C ALA A 318 6.85 13.40 -10.10
N ALA A 319 5.53 13.35 -10.30
CA ALA A 319 4.90 12.48 -11.29
C ALA A 319 5.31 12.79 -12.73
N GLN A 320 5.63 14.05 -13.05
CA GLN A 320 6.16 14.41 -14.37
C GLN A 320 7.55 13.81 -14.66
N ASN A 321 8.32 13.53 -13.62
CA ASN A 321 9.69 12.99 -13.72
C ASN A 321 9.78 11.50 -13.38
N PHE A 322 8.68 10.91 -12.94
CA PHE A 322 8.53 9.50 -12.59
C PHE A 322 8.00 8.72 -13.78
N GLY A 323 8.36 7.43 -13.91
CA GLY A 323 7.78 6.51 -14.87
C GLY A 323 8.78 5.82 -15.79
N ASP A 324 8.31 5.30 -16.91
CA ASP A 324 8.97 4.34 -17.80
C ASP A 324 10.06 4.98 -18.68
N PHE A 325 10.95 5.76 -18.09
CA PHE A 325 12.07 6.35 -18.81
C PHE A 325 13.19 5.32 -18.98
N ALA A 326 13.39 4.84 -20.20
CA ALA A 326 14.42 3.87 -20.49
C ALA A 326 15.47 4.43 -21.45
N TYR A 327 16.70 3.92 -21.35
CA TYR A 327 17.76 4.21 -22.29
C TYR A 327 17.56 3.46 -23.60
N TYR A 328 17.91 4.11 -24.70
CA TYR A 328 18.03 3.52 -26.01
C TYR A 328 19.49 3.18 -26.31
N ASP A 329 19.73 2.07 -27.02
CA ASP A 329 21.05 1.72 -27.52
C ASP A 329 21.45 2.60 -28.72
N GLU A 330 22.66 2.42 -29.23
CA GLU A 330 23.19 3.15 -30.40
C GLU A 330 22.40 2.92 -31.70
N ASN A 331 21.57 1.88 -31.75
CA ASN A 331 20.72 1.55 -32.88
C ASN A 331 19.28 2.03 -32.71
N GLY A 332 18.98 2.69 -31.58
CA GLY A 332 17.65 3.18 -31.26
C GLY A 332 16.69 2.13 -30.69
N ASN A 333 17.20 0.98 -30.23
CA ASN A 333 16.39 -0.02 -29.57
C ASN A 333 16.30 0.28 -28.08
N LEU A 334 15.13 0.03 -27.50
CA LEU A 334 14.91 0.16 -26.06
C LEU A 334 15.80 -0.83 -25.31
N THR A 335 16.49 -0.34 -24.28
CA THR A 335 17.27 -1.20 -23.36
C THR A 335 16.42 -1.57 -22.15
N LYS A 336 16.93 -2.51 -21.34
CA LYS A 336 16.34 -2.86 -20.04
C LYS A 336 16.72 -1.91 -18.90
N TYR A 337 17.45 -0.84 -19.18
CA TYR A 337 17.95 0.08 -18.17
C TYR A 337 17.06 1.33 -18.15
N ASN A 338 16.46 1.60 -16.99
CA ASN A 338 15.67 2.79 -16.76
C ASN A 338 16.50 3.88 -16.09
N TYR A 339 15.99 5.11 -16.12
CA TYR A 339 16.57 6.23 -15.39
C TYR A 339 15.47 7.07 -14.74
N VAL A 340 15.82 7.73 -13.67
CA VAL A 340 14.96 8.68 -12.95
C VAL A 340 15.60 10.06 -13.04
N SER A 341 14.79 11.10 -13.18
CA SER A 341 15.21 12.48 -13.23
C SER A 341 14.53 13.27 -12.11
N TYR A 342 15.29 13.72 -11.13
CA TYR A 342 14.81 14.49 -9.97
C TYR A 342 14.74 16.00 -10.28
N LYS A 343 14.08 16.39 -11.37
CA LYS A 343 13.95 17.79 -11.78
C LYS A 343 13.04 18.62 -10.88
N GLU A 344 12.16 17.96 -10.14
CA GLU A 344 11.28 18.55 -9.14
C GLU A 344 12.05 19.19 -7.97
N GLY A 345 13.30 18.77 -7.74
CA GLY A 345 14.12 19.27 -6.62
C GLY A 345 13.46 19.00 -5.28
N ILE A 346 13.27 20.07 -4.48
CA ILE A 346 12.61 19.97 -3.17
C ILE A 346 11.09 19.98 -3.24
N TYR A 347 10.51 20.24 -4.41
CA TYR A 347 9.07 20.45 -4.56
C TYR A 347 8.31 19.13 -4.75
N VAL A 348 8.23 18.36 -3.65
CA VAL A 348 7.52 17.09 -3.57
C VAL A 348 6.38 17.21 -2.54
N GLY A 349 5.20 16.69 -2.85
CA GLY A 349 4.03 16.70 -1.98
C GLY A 349 3.66 18.11 -1.53
N TYR A 350 3.36 18.29 -0.24
CA TYR A 350 2.91 19.56 0.34
C TYR A 350 3.88 20.73 0.07
N ARG A 351 5.19 20.46 -0.03
CA ARG A 351 6.17 21.52 -0.34
C ARG A 351 5.88 22.19 -1.68
N TYR A 352 5.42 21.43 -2.66
CA TYR A 352 5.00 21.99 -3.95
C TYR A 352 3.69 22.78 -3.81
N TYR A 353 2.64 22.16 -3.31
CA TYR A 353 1.29 22.71 -3.32
C TYR A 353 1.17 23.94 -2.44
N GLU A 354 1.75 23.93 -1.24
CA GLU A 354 1.77 25.05 -0.34
C GLU A 354 2.62 26.22 -0.86
N THR A 355 3.74 25.94 -1.53
CA THR A 355 4.56 26.98 -2.15
C THR A 355 3.84 27.64 -3.31
N ARG A 356 3.15 26.86 -4.15
CA ARG A 356 2.33 27.39 -5.24
C ARG A 356 1.17 28.24 -4.73
N TYR A 357 0.55 27.82 -3.63
CA TYR A 357 -0.51 28.61 -2.99
C TYR A 357 0.02 29.93 -2.43
N GLU A 358 1.15 29.92 -1.72
CA GLU A 358 1.79 31.15 -1.23
C GLU A 358 2.15 32.08 -2.40
N ASP A 359 2.78 31.59 -3.43
CA ASP A 359 3.13 32.36 -4.62
C ASP A 359 1.90 33.03 -5.26
N LYS A 360 0.79 32.29 -5.32
CA LYS A 360 -0.48 32.83 -5.83
C LYS A 360 -1.02 33.94 -4.96
N VAL A 361 -1.06 33.75 -3.64
CA VAL A 361 -1.59 34.73 -2.67
C VAL A 361 -0.73 36.00 -2.67
N LEU A 362 0.59 35.84 -2.72
CA LEU A 362 1.54 36.97 -2.70
C LEU A 362 1.78 37.60 -4.07
N GLY A 363 1.25 37.03 -5.14
CA GLY A 363 1.44 37.52 -6.52
C GLY A 363 2.90 37.44 -6.96
N GLN A 364 3.61 36.40 -6.55
CA GLN A 364 5.02 36.17 -6.84
C GLN A 364 5.24 34.85 -7.59
N GLY A 365 6.49 34.54 -7.93
CA GLY A 365 6.83 33.32 -8.64
C GLY A 365 6.18 33.25 -10.02
N ASN A 366 5.79 32.07 -10.44
CA ASN A 366 5.11 31.80 -11.71
C ASN A 366 3.79 31.03 -11.49
N ALA A 367 3.09 31.31 -10.38
CA ALA A 367 1.87 30.61 -10.01
C ALA A 367 0.74 30.73 -11.04
N GLY A 368 0.72 31.85 -11.82
CA GLY A 368 -0.30 32.03 -12.85
C GLY A 368 -1.71 32.06 -12.27
N ASP A 369 -2.57 31.21 -12.77
CA ASP A 369 -3.96 31.02 -12.34
C ASP A 369 -4.15 29.82 -11.37
N TYR A 370 -3.07 29.35 -10.74
CA TYR A 370 -3.12 28.25 -9.77
C TYR A 370 -4.23 28.45 -8.75
N ASN A 371 -5.05 27.43 -8.57
CA ASN A 371 -6.07 27.33 -7.53
C ASN A 371 -5.79 26.09 -6.68
N TYR A 372 -5.72 26.26 -5.36
CA TYR A 372 -5.38 25.16 -4.45
C TYR A 372 -6.45 24.07 -4.46
N ASP A 373 -7.73 24.46 -4.42
CA ASP A 373 -8.87 23.53 -4.36
C ASP A 373 -9.04 22.70 -5.65
N ASP A 374 -8.52 23.23 -6.79
CA ASP A 374 -8.51 22.49 -8.06
C ASP A 374 -7.31 21.52 -8.18
N ALA A 375 -6.34 21.63 -7.26
CA ALA A 375 -5.10 20.86 -7.30
C ALA A 375 -5.01 19.81 -6.17
N VAL A 376 -5.60 20.08 -5.01
CA VAL A 376 -5.46 19.27 -3.79
C VAL A 376 -6.83 18.86 -3.29
N MET A 377 -7.06 17.56 -3.21
CA MET A 377 -8.30 17.00 -2.67
C MET A 377 -8.20 16.81 -1.15
N TYR A 378 -7.14 16.17 -0.70
CA TYR A 378 -6.82 16.06 0.74
C TYR A 378 -5.37 16.48 0.97
N PRO A 379 -5.13 17.52 1.77
CA PRO A 379 -3.76 17.97 2.05
C PRO A 379 -2.99 16.97 2.91
N PHE A 380 -1.68 17.12 2.95
CA PHE A 380 -0.83 16.48 3.94
C PHE A 380 -1.33 16.81 5.35
N GLY A 381 -1.34 15.82 6.26
CA GLY A 381 -1.83 15.97 7.62
C GLY A 381 -3.36 15.91 7.77
N TYR A 382 -4.10 15.66 6.69
CA TYR A 382 -5.55 15.57 6.74
C TYR A 382 -6.03 14.24 7.35
N GLY A 383 -7.14 14.30 8.07
CA GLY A 383 -7.86 13.13 8.56
C GLY A 383 -9.00 13.53 9.50
N LEU A 384 -10.08 12.78 9.44
CA LEU A 384 -11.28 12.98 10.25
C LEU A 384 -11.23 12.16 11.54
N SER A 385 -12.06 12.54 12.50
CA SER A 385 -12.27 11.86 13.77
C SER A 385 -13.76 11.82 14.10
N TYR A 386 -14.17 10.92 14.99
CA TYR A 386 -15.53 10.90 15.53
C TYR A 386 -15.77 11.99 16.58
N THR A 387 -14.77 12.82 16.82
CA THR A 387 -14.86 13.98 17.72
C THR A 387 -14.25 15.20 17.06
N THR A 388 -14.42 16.37 17.69
CA THR A 388 -13.87 17.64 17.22
C THR A 388 -12.92 18.23 18.24
N PHE A 389 -11.98 19.05 17.77
CA PHE A 389 -10.97 19.68 18.60
C PHE A 389 -10.94 21.19 18.32
N ASP A 390 -10.79 21.98 19.39
CA ASP A 390 -10.48 23.42 19.32
C ASP A 390 -9.01 23.63 19.68
N TRP A 391 -8.35 24.50 18.91
CA TRP A 391 -6.97 24.92 19.14
C TRP A 391 -6.94 26.34 19.64
N SER A 392 -6.26 26.59 20.76
CA SER A 392 -6.15 27.89 21.40
C SER A 392 -4.81 28.11 22.07
N ASP A 393 -4.59 29.30 22.59
CA ASP A 393 -3.42 29.65 23.39
C ASP A 393 -2.08 29.36 22.68
N TYR A 394 -2.05 29.59 21.35
CA TYR A 394 -0.84 29.46 20.58
C TYR A 394 0.21 30.48 21.02
N ASN A 395 1.42 30.01 21.31
CA ASN A 395 2.54 30.86 21.67
C ASN A 395 3.87 30.28 21.18
N THR A 396 4.78 31.15 20.80
CA THR A 396 6.17 30.80 20.46
C THR A 396 7.13 31.59 21.31
N SER A 397 8.20 30.97 21.75
CA SER A 397 9.28 31.62 22.48
C SER A 397 10.65 31.08 22.05
N TRP A 398 11.63 31.96 22.01
CA TRP A 398 12.98 31.63 21.59
C TRP A 398 13.97 31.71 22.76
N ASP A 399 14.83 30.70 22.90
CA ASP A 399 15.97 30.69 23.78
C ASP A 399 17.21 30.25 22.98
N GLY A 400 18.03 31.22 22.59
CA GLY A 400 19.10 31.00 21.64
C GLY A 400 18.59 30.48 20.30
N ASP A 401 19.00 29.29 19.90
CA ASP A 401 18.62 28.65 18.66
C ASP A 401 17.39 27.69 18.80
N THR A 402 16.81 27.66 20.00
CA THR A 402 15.66 26.80 20.30
C THR A 402 14.36 27.59 20.27
N CYS A 403 13.41 27.17 19.43
CA CYS A 403 12.04 27.65 19.43
C CYS A 403 11.14 26.69 20.21
N THR A 404 10.46 27.22 21.23
CA THR A 404 9.42 26.47 21.94
C THR A 404 8.06 26.92 21.40
N VAL A 405 7.29 25.97 20.87
CA VAL A 405 5.91 26.19 20.43
C VAL A 405 4.99 25.54 21.44
N THR A 406 3.97 26.28 21.87
CA THR A 406 2.91 25.77 22.74
C THR A 406 1.55 26.03 22.10
N VAL A 407 0.64 25.07 22.22
CA VAL A 407 -0.74 25.18 21.80
C VAL A 407 -1.61 24.36 22.75
N LYS A 408 -2.80 24.83 23.02
CA LYS A 408 -3.80 24.08 23.77
C LYS A 408 -4.78 23.44 22.81
N VAL A 409 -4.85 22.11 22.85
CA VAL A 409 -5.82 21.31 22.10
C VAL A 409 -6.90 20.85 23.06
N THR A 410 -8.15 21.16 22.75
CA THR A 410 -9.32 20.82 23.58
C THR A 410 -10.27 19.96 22.77
N ASN A 411 -10.56 18.74 23.24
CA ASN A 411 -11.63 17.93 22.67
C ASN A 411 -12.98 18.56 23.00
N THR A 412 -13.72 18.95 21.98
CA THR A 412 -15.03 19.65 22.10
C THR A 412 -16.22 18.74 21.83
N GLY A 413 -15.97 17.51 21.37
CA GLY A 413 -17.02 16.50 21.15
C GLY A 413 -17.22 15.57 22.35
N SER A 414 -17.95 14.50 22.14
CA SER A 414 -18.37 13.56 23.19
C SER A 414 -17.55 12.26 23.22
N VAL A 415 -16.71 12.03 22.23
CA VAL A 415 -15.90 10.81 22.08
C VAL A 415 -14.45 11.12 22.40
N ALA A 416 -13.78 10.24 23.16
CA ALA A 416 -12.33 10.36 23.36
C ALA A 416 -11.60 10.21 22.01
N GLY A 417 -10.59 11.03 21.80
CA GLY A 417 -9.84 11.03 20.55
C GLY A 417 -8.47 11.65 20.71
N LYS A 418 -7.69 11.58 19.62
CA LYS A 418 -6.37 12.19 19.49
C LYS A 418 -6.39 13.17 18.34
N ASP A 419 -5.61 14.23 18.46
CA ASP A 419 -5.33 15.15 17.37
C ASP A 419 -3.82 15.26 17.16
N VAL A 420 -3.41 15.66 15.96
CA VAL A 420 -2.00 15.81 15.59
C VAL A 420 -1.67 17.28 15.44
N VAL A 421 -0.65 17.74 16.13
CA VAL A 421 -0.13 19.11 16.00
C VAL A 421 1.09 19.05 15.09
N GLU A 422 0.98 19.59 13.91
CA GLU A 422 2.06 19.75 12.95
C GLU A 422 2.67 21.14 13.09
N VAL A 423 3.98 21.19 13.25
CA VAL A 423 4.72 22.44 13.37
C VAL A 423 5.51 22.67 12.10
N TYR A 424 5.24 23.76 11.43
CA TYR A 424 5.93 24.16 10.21
C TYR A 424 6.82 25.36 10.44
N ALA A 425 8.01 25.35 9.88
CA ALA A 425 8.91 26.50 9.83
C ALA A 425 8.90 27.10 8.42
N GLN A 426 8.86 28.42 8.35
CA GLN A 426 9.02 29.16 7.12
C GLN A 426 10.38 29.86 7.11
N SER A 427 11.22 29.54 6.14
CA SER A 427 12.46 30.28 5.88
C SER A 427 12.19 31.53 5.06
N PRO A 428 12.65 32.72 5.47
CA PRO A 428 12.50 33.93 4.68
C PRO A 428 13.12 33.77 3.28
N TYR A 429 12.40 34.19 2.24
CA TYR A 429 12.97 34.27 0.90
C TYR A 429 13.63 35.63 0.68
N THR A 430 14.96 35.65 0.75
CA THR A 430 15.77 36.87 0.80
C THR A 430 16.22 37.34 -0.59
N ASP A 431 16.76 38.56 -0.67
CA ASP A 431 17.36 39.08 -1.92
C ASP A 431 18.54 38.21 -2.40
N TYR A 432 19.27 37.59 -1.46
CA TYR A 432 20.32 36.61 -1.80
C TYR A 432 19.71 35.38 -2.48
N ASP A 433 18.64 34.82 -1.94
CA ASP A 433 17.96 33.64 -2.48
C ASP A 433 17.46 33.93 -3.91
N LYS A 434 16.84 35.08 -4.07
CA LYS A 434 16.34 35.54 -5.37
C LYS A 434 17.47 35.72 -6.40
N ALA A 435 18.58 36.37 -6.00
CA ALA A 435 19.71 36.62 -6.87
C ALA A 435 20.43 35.33 -7.29
N ASN A 436 20.47 34.33 -6.40
CA ASN A 436 21.15 33.06 -6.59
C ASN A 436 20.21 31.93 -7.02
N LYS A 437 18.91 32.19 -7.19
CA LYS A 437 17.87 31.20 -7.56
C LYS A 437 17.87 30.01 -6.59
N VAL A 438 17.96 30.30 -5.30
CA VAL A 438 17.86 29.29 -4.25
C VAL A 438 16.41 28.78 -4.17
N GLU A 439 16.24 27.47 -4.18
CA GLU A 439 14.92 26.85 -3.99
C GLU A 439 14.60 26.80 -2.49
N LYS A 440 13.40 27.24 -2.14
CA LYS A 440 12.85 27.18 -0.79
C LYS A 440 11.36 26.86 -0.87
N ALA A 441 10.92 25.91 -0.09
CA ALA A 441 9.49 25.69 0.12
C ALA A 441 8.90 26.79 1.01
N ALA A 442 7.62 27.08 0.84
CA ALA A 442 6.90 28.04 1.69
C ALA A 442 6.90 27.57 3.15
N VAL A 443 6.73 26.28 3.35
CA VAL A 443 6.70 25.66 4.69
C VAL A 443 7.49 24.34 4.70
N GLU A 444 8.12 24.05 5.82
CA GLU A 444 8.83 22.79 6.10
C GLU A 444 8.36 22.26 7.44
N LEU A 445 7.90 21.03 7.48
CA LEU A 445 7.59 20.31 8.73
C LEU A 445 8.86 20.12 9.55
N VAL A 446 8.85 20.49 10.84
CA VAL A 446 10.01 20.48 11.75
C VAL A 446 9.84 19.49 12.90
#